data_b654dfd5cba481a9a51c5caabae801a4
#
_entry.id   b654dfd5cba481a9a51c5caabae801a4
#
_cell.length_a   1.000
_cell.length_b   1.000
_cell.length_c   1.000
_cell.angle_alpha   90.00
_cell.angle_beta   90.00
_cell.angle_gamma   90.00
#
_symmetry.space_group_name_H-M   'P 1'
#
loop_
_entity.id
_entity.type
_entity.pdbx_description
1 polymer ?
#
loop_
_entity_poly.entity_id
_entity_poly.type
_entity_poly.pdbx_seq_one_letter_code
_entity_poly.pdbx_strand_id
1 'polypeptide(L)'
;MNLINPLKLNYRLLYLAIAVILTLAFISCGSEATSESQTISEESDSLVQTDTATASLSFEIGRAMESKRDRFGLLVLSNGNLIAAGGKEVGMQAQSGNFNRTVEIFDPIKGEWTFTGEMKEERMSPVLFELPDGNVMVVGGLSGARDPLISTEILDSNTGIFSMGPEMVRSHNEMASVTLNDGRFMVIGGSSYDEDIGFQVALSKETEIFNPESGTWTETAPMSEKRANHSALVLDDGKVIVIGGGKTDGPYLKSIEIYDPNTDTWKFGAEMTKGRVAHTATILSDGKVLVVGGKGKLTLAEVYDPDTDTWTLAGETNKSRGDHAALLLADGSVLVTGGIGYLTEAELFDSSTLTWAIVGSLNTGRIRPAVTRLSDGRVLIMAGVGKDGMLASVEVYKD
;
A
#
# COMPACT_ATOMS: atom_id res chain seq x y z
N MET A 1 -0.99 12.93 57.36
CA MET A 1 0.43 13.13 57.07
C MET A 1 0.62 12.90 55.57
N ASN A 2 0.61 14.00 54.82
CA ASN A 2 0.59 14.04 53.36
C ASN A 2 2.02 13.74 52.84
N LEU A 3 2.14 12.85 51.89
CA LEU A 3 3.32 12.78 51.03
C LEU A 3 2.87 13.00 49.57
N ILE A 4 3.23 14.16 49.09
CA ILE A 4 3.07 14.70 47.76
C ILE A 4 4.09 14.00 46.84
N ASN A 5 3.63 13.45 45.75
CA ASN A 5 4.47 12.91 44.69
C ASN A 5 4.64 14.01 43.63
N PRO A 6 5.84 14.53 43.33
CA PRO A 6 6.08 15.41 42.22
C PRO A 6 6.79 14.63 41.10
N LEU A 7 6.27 14.71 39.90
CA LEU A 7 7.00 14.81 38.62
C LEU A 7 6.15 14.36 37.45
N LYS A 8 5.21 15.24 37.08
CA LYS A 8 4.74 15.27 35.69
C LYS A 8 5.58 16.31 34.96
N LEU A 9 6.58 15.85 34.27
CA LEU A 9 7.38 16.69 33.38
C LEU A 9 6.68 16.80 32.02
N ASN A 10 6.26 18.02 31.71
CA ASN A 10 5.65 18.41 30.44
C ASN A 10 6.69 18.36 29.31
N TYR A 11 6.55 17.42 28.37
CA TYR A 11 7.23 17.46 27.07
C TYR A 11 6.41 18.29 26.05
N ARG A 12 6.27 19.58 26.33
CA ARG A 12 5.79 20.57 25.35
C ARG A 12 6.69 21.77 25.45
N LEU A 13 7.85 21.72 24.82
CA LEU A 13 8.68 22.92 24.49
C LEU A 13 10.11 22.45 24.13
N LEU A 14 10.29 21.95 22.93
CA LEU A 14 11.63 21.95 22.27
C LEU A 14 11.50 21.75 20.75
N TYR A 15 10.82 22.66 20.09
CA TYR A 15 10.92 22.84 18.63
C TYR A 15 10.75 24.33 18.33
N LEU A 16 11.74 25.13 18.71
CA LEU A 16 11.96 26.46 18.12
C LEU A 16 13.45 26.84 18.36
N ALA A 17 14.09 27.24 17.29
CA ALA A 17 15.43 27.80 17.22
C ALA A 17 16.53 26.85 16.76
N ILE A 18 16.71 26.73 15.46
CA ILE A 18 17.98 26.92 14.73
C ILE A 18 17.59 27.31 13.29
N ALA A 19 17.44 28.59 13.08
CA ALA A 19 17.48 29.22 11.76
C ALA A 19 18.33 30.49 11.95
N VAL A 20 19.64 30.46 11.66
CA VAL A 20 20.41 31.65 11.37
C VAL A 20 21.65 31.27 10.55
N ILE A 21 21.68 31.76 9.30
CA ILE A 21 22.73 32.40 8.55
C ILE A 21 24.01 31.64 8.21
N LEU A 22 24.20 31.43 6.91
CA LEU A 22 25.50 31.65 6.25
C LEU A 22 25.26 32.21 4.84
N THR A 23 25.46 33.53 4.75
CA THR A 23 25.58 34.33 3.53
C THR A 23 27.06 34.50 3.14
N LEU A 24 27.29 34.35 1.82
CA LEU A 24 28.32 35.05 1.02
C LEU A 24 29.83 34.79 1.27
N ALA A 25 30.45 34.22 0.24
CA ALA A 25 31.68 34.87 -0.33
C ALA A 25 31.83 34.45 -1.83
N PHE A 26 31.56 35.37 -2.72
CA PHE A 26 32.08 35.39 -4.09
C PHE A 26 33.54 35.80 -4.04
N ILE A 27 34.41 35.03 -4.67
CA ILE A 27 35.72 35.53 -5.15
C ILE A 27 35.83 35.10 -6.62
N SER A 28 35.83 36.13 -7.45
CA SER A 28 36.22 36.16 -8.85
C SER A 28 37.73 35.96 -8.99
N CYS A 29 38.15 35.11 -9.92
CA CYS A 29 39.46 35.26 -10.57
C CYS A 29 39.34 34.84 -12.01
N GLY A 30 39.44 35.78 -12.91
CA GLY A 30 39.50 35.60 -14.33
C GLY A 30 40.91 35.23 -14.80
N SER A 31 41.02 34.47 -15.87
CA SER A 31 42.16 34.50 -16.77
C SER A 31 41.70 34.12 -18.17
N GLU A 32 41.92 35.04 -19.09
CA GLU A 32 41.79 34.87 -20.53
C GLU A 32 42.76 33.81 -21.06
N ALA A 33 42.31 33.01 -22.01
CA ALA A 33 43.21 32.37 -22.97
C ALA A 33 42.45 32.13 -24.29
N THR A 34 43.08 32.61 -25.30
CA THR A 34 42.88 32.79 -26.72
C THR A 34 42.33 31.58 -27.49
N SER A 35 41.53 31.95 -28.48
CA SER A 35 40.94 31.12 -29.53
C SER A 35 41.96 30.48 -30.47
N GLU A 36 41.79 29.23 -30.79
CA GLU A 36 42.14 28.62 -32.06
C GLU A 36 40.95 27.81 -32.61
N SER A 37 40.49 28.28 -33.78
CA SER A 37 39.44 27.64 -34.58
C SER A 37 39.97 26.46 -35.33
N GLN A 38 39.47 25.25 -35.05
CA GLN A 38 39.55 24.13 -36.02
C GLN A 38 38.13 23.77 -36.43
N THR A 39 37.85 24.00 -37.71
CA THR A 39 36.70 23.51 -38.41
C THR A 39 36.80 22.01 -38.61
N ILE A 40 35.92 21.25 -37.96
CA ILE A 40 35.68 19.84 -38.26
C ILE A 40 34.31 19.76 -38.89
N SER A 41 34.23 19.22 -40.09
CA SER A 41 33.04 18.98 -40.88
C SER A 41 32.08 18.01 -40.13
N GLU A 42 30.88 18.46 -39.84
CA GLU A 42 29.78 17.63 -39.37
C GLU A 42 29.27 16.74 -40.50
N GLU A 43 29.58 15.44 -40.44
CA GLU A 43 28.75 14.44 -41.07
C GLU A 43 27.53 14.21 -40.18
N SER A 44 26.38 14.64 -40.66
CA SER A 44 25.08 14.41 -40.01
C SER A 44 24.67 12.94 -40.15
N ASP A 45 25.01 12.14 -39.15
CA ASP A 45 24.39 10.83 -38.98
C ASP A 45 22.97 11.07 -38.40
N SER A 46 21.99 11.03 -39.26
CA SER A 46 20.57 11.08 -38.90
C SER A 46 20.23 9.77 -38.22
N LEU A 47 20.37 9.71 -36.90
CA LEU A 47 19.71 8.71 -36.08
C LEU A 47 18.21 8.84 -36.31
N VAL A 48 17.66 7.91 -37.05
CA VAL A 48 16.21 7.68 -37.14
C VAL A 48 15.75 7.32 -35.76
N GLN A 49 15.27 8.32 -35.04
CA GLN A 49 14.49 8.15 -33.84
C GLN A 49 13.19 7.49 -34.26
N THR A 50 13.08 6.18 -34.12
CA THR A 50 11.80 5.50 -34.24
C THR A 50 10.98 5.93 -33.02
N ASP A 51 10.20 6.98 -33.18
CA ASP A 51 9.08 7.31 -32.30
C ASP A 51 8.10 6.12 -32.34
N THR A 52 8.33 5.11 -31.52
CA THR A 52 7.26 4.25 -31.09
C THR A 52 6.38 5.13 -30.19
N ALA A 53 5.38 5.75 -30.79
CA ALA A 53 4.34 6.46 -30.06
C ALA A 53 3.69 5.43 -29.11
N THR A 54 4.16 5.35 -27.87
CA THR A 54 3.47 4.68 -26.79
C THR A 54 2.10 5.35 -26.70
N ALA A 55 1.04 4.60 -26.99
CA ALA A 55 -0.32 5.11 -26.89
C ALA A 55 -0.51 5.69 -25.48
N SER A 56 -0.77 6.99 -25.41
CA SER A 56 -1.02 7.65 -24.12
C SER A 56 -2.30 7.08 -23.53
N LEU A 57 -2.22 6.52 -22.32
CA LEU A 57 -3.39 6.06 -21.60
C LEU A 57 -4.30 7.24 -21.27
N SER A 58 -5.59 7.11 -21.52
CA SER A 58 -6.59 8.08 -21.11
C SER A 58 -7.34 7.58 -19.89
N PHE A 59 -7.35 8.39 -18.84
CA PHE A 59 -8.12 8.12 -17.62
C PHE A 59 -9.42 8.90 -17.68
N GLU A 60 -10.53 8.19 -17.73
CA GLU A 60 -11.87 8.77 -17.72
C GLU A 60 -12.37 8.94 -16.29
N ILE A 61 -13.22 9.95 -16.06
CA ILE A 61 -13.88 10.13 -14.76
C ILE A 61 -14.97 9.07 -14.64
N GLY A 62 -14.82 8.19 -13.65
CA GLY A 62 -15.81 7.18 -13.30
C GLY A 62 -16.86 7.69 -12.30
N ARG A 63 -17.82 6.84 -11.98
CA ARG A 63 -18.81 7.13 -10.94
C ARG A 63 -18.11 7.20 -9.59
N ALA A 64 -18.21 8.34 -8.92
CA ALA A 64 -17.65 8.53 -7.59
C ALA A 64 -18.38 7.66 -6.54
N MET A 65 -17.65 7.27 -5.49
CA MET A 65 -18.22 6.71 -4.27
C MET A 65 -19.11 7.77 -3.58
N GLU A 66 -20.01 7.34 -2.73
CA GLU A 66 -20.82 8.26 -1.93
C GLU A 66 -19.97 8.90 -0.80
N SER A 67 -19.08 8.12 -0.18
CA SER A 67 -18.21 8.59 0.88
C SER A 67 -16.77 8.78 0.39
N LYS A 68 -16.13 9.87 0.85
CA LYS A 68 -14.68 10.06 0.69
C LYS A 68 -13.96 9.08 1.60
N ARG A 69 -12.91 8.42 1.09
CA ARG A 69 -12.20 7.38 1.86
C ARG A 69 -10.68 7.46 1.68
N ASP A 70 -9.98 7.29 2.79
CA ASP A 70 -8.54 7.03 2.83
C ASP A 70 -8.31 5.85 3.78
N ARG A 71 -7.40 4.92 3.44
CA ARG A 71 -7.10 3.73 4.24
C ARG A 71 -8.35 2.90 4.56
N PHE A 72 -9.13 2.59 3.57
CA PHE A 72 -10.30 1.72 3.65
C PHE A 72 -9.95 0.32 3.16
N GLY A 73 -10.75 -0.67 3.53
CA GLY A 73 -10.67 -2.01 2.96
C GLY A 73 -11.37 -2.04 1.60
N LEU A 74 -10.73 -2.68 0.62
CA LEU A 74 -11.28 -2.92 -0.71
C LEU A 74 -11.15 -4.40 -1.05
N LEU A 75 -12.20 -4.98 -1.61
CA LEU A 75 -12.21 -6.37 -2.06
C LEU A 75 -13.03 -6.51 -3.34
N VAL A 76 -12.51 -7.29 -4.29
CA VAL A 76 -13.29 -7.79 -5.44
C VAL A 76 -13.95 -9.08 -5.01
N LEU A 77 -15.28 -9.10 -5.08
CA LEU A 77 -16.07 -10.29 -4.74
C LEU A 77 -16.10 -11.29 -5.90
N SER A 78 -16.35 -12.54 -5.58
CA SER A 78 -16.45 -13.64 -6.57
C SER A 78 -17.53 -13.41 -7.64
N ASN A 79 -18.57 -12.62 -7.31
CA ASN A 79 -19.61 -12.20 -8.26
C ASN A 79 -19.21 -11.02 -9.15
N GLY A 80 -17.99 -10.50 -9.03
CA GLY A 80 -17.43 -9.38 -9.78
C GLY A 80 -17.73 -8.00 -9.21
N ASN A 81 -18.53 -7.87 -8.16
CA ASN A 81 -18.75 -6.60 -7.48
C ASN A 81 -17.51 -6.19 -6.66
N LEU A 82 -17.37 -4.89 -6.39
CA LEU A 82 -16.38 -4.38 -5.44
C LEU A 82 -17.06 -3.98 -4.15
N ILE A 83 -16.42 -4.27 -3.02
CA ILE A 83 -16.84 -3.76 -1.72
C ILE A 83 -15.76 -2.85 -1.14
N ALA A 84 -16.19 -1.67 -0.64
CA ALA A 84 -15.36 -0.70 0.05
C ALA A 84 -15.89 -0.48 1.46
N ALA A 85 -15.08 -0.73 2.49
CA ALA A 85 -15.51 -0.68 3.87
C ALA A 85 -14.59 0.19 4.74
N GLY A 86 -15.18 1.04 5.59
CA GLY A 86 -14.46 1.83 6.57
C GLY A 86 -13.56 2.91 5.96
N GLY A 87 -12.41 3.12 6.61
CA GLY A 87 -11.45 4.13 6.24
C GLY A 87 -11.61 5.42 7.05
N LYS A 88 -10.88 6.45 6.64
CA LYS A 88 -10.96 7.79 7.21
C LYS A 88 -11.71 8.72 6.25
N GLU A 89 -12.61 9.56 6.79
CA GLU A 89 -13.46 10.45 5.99
C GLU A 89 -13.03 11.92 6.04
N VAL A 90 -12.35 12.36 7.09
CA VAL A 90 -12.00 13.78 7.32
C VAL A 90 -10.49 13.99 7.30
N GLY A 91 -10.04 15.16 6.85
CA GLY A 91 -8.65 15.54 6.62
C GLY A 91 -7.67 15.22 7.75
N MET A 92 -6.35 15.19 7.44
CA MET A 92 -5.26 14.73 8.32
C MET A 92 -5.17 15.42 9.70
N GLN A 93 -5.83 16.57 9.88
CA GLN A 93 -5.80 17.34 11.14
C GLN A 93 -7.05 17.13 12.03
N ALA A 94 -8.01 16.31 11.63
CA ALA A 94 -9.17 16.03 12.48
C ALA A 94 -8.73 15.29 13.76
N GLN A 95 -9.09 15.87 14.89
CA GLN A 95 -8.93 15.24 16.19
C GLN A 95 -9.78 13.96 16.24
N SER A 96 -9.42 13.03 17.13
CA SER A 96 -9.98 11.69 17.33
C SER A 96 -11.45 11.51 16.94
N GLY A 97 -11.78 10.41 16.24
CA GLY A 97 -13.13 9.90 16.17
C GLY A 97 -13.90 10.09 14.87
N ASN A 98 -13.24 10.27 13.71
CA ASN A 98 -13.93 10.38 12.42
C ASN A 98 -13.43 9.29 11.45
N PHE A 99 -13.52 8.05 11.89
CA PHE A 99 -13.35 6.91 10.98
C PHE A 99 -14.72 6.45 10.49
N ASN A 100 -14.74 5.89 9.30
CA ASN A 100 -15.96 5.55 8.63
C ASN A 100 -16.43 4.15 9.05
N ARG A 101 -17.74 3.98 9.23
CA ARG A 101 -18.42 2.70 9.44
C ARG A 101 -19.14 2.23 8.18
N THR A 102 -19.33 3.15 7.22
CA THR A 102 -20.14 2.84 6.05
C THR A 102 -19.45 1.85 5.11
N VAL A 103 -20.28 1.08 4.43
CA VAL A 103 -19.88 0.13 3.41
C VAL A 103 -20.65 0.41 2.14
N GLU A 104 -19.93 0.45 1.03
CA GLU A 104 -20.47 0.65 -0.31
C GLU A 104 -20.08 -0.51 -1.23
N ILE A 105 -20.99 -0.91 -2.09
CA ILE A 105 -20.76 -1.92 -3.13
C ILE A 105 -20.85 -1.22 -4.50
N PHE A 106 -19.88 -1.50 -5.36
CA PHE A 106 -19.90 -1.14 -6.77
C PHE A 106 -20.36 -2.30 -7.60
N ASP A 107 -21.42 -2.10 -8.37
CA ASP A 107 -21.89 -3.03 -9.39
C ASP A 107 -21.26 -2.63 -10.75
N PRO A 108 -20.32 -3.42 -11.29
CA PRO A 108 -19.64 -3.05 -12.53
C PRO A 108 -20.54 -3.11 -13.77
N ILE A 109 -21.65 -3.83 -13.72
CA ILE A 109 -22.63 -3.93 -14.82
C ILE A 109 -23.46 -2.64 -14.87
N LYS A 110 -23.92 -2.15 -13.71
CA LYS A 110 -24.66 -0.88 -13.60
C LYS A 110 -23.73 0.34 -13.63
N GLY A 111 -22.46 0.17 -13.25
CA GLY A 111 -21.50 1.27 -13.12
C GLY A 111 -21.80 2.18 -11.93
N GLU A 112 -22.40 1.67 -10.85
CA GLU A 112 -22.89 2.46 -9.73
C GLU A 112 -22.39 1.94 -8.38
N TRP A 113 -22.08 2.89 -7.49
CA TRP A 113 -21.86 2.62 -6.07
C TRP A 113 -23.18 2.70 -5.32
N THR A 114 -23.39 1.79 -4.40
CA THR A 114 -24.59 1.74 -3.57
C THR A 114 -24.20 1.53 -2.12
N PHE A 115 -24.71 2.39 -1.23
CA PHE A 115 -24.60 2.18 0.21
C PHE A 115 -25.27 0.84 0.57
N THR A 116 -24.55 0.00 1.32
CA THR A 116 -25.01 -1.35 1.67
C THR A 116 -25.36 -1.48 3.15
N GLY A 117 -24.61 -0.78 4.02
CA GLY A 117 -24.85 -0.86 5.45
C GLY A 117 -23.72 -0.19 6.25
N GLU A 118 -23.83 -0.31 7.57
CA GLU A 118 -22.83 0.22 8.51
C GLU A 118 -22.30 -0.90 9.41
N MET A 119 -20.99 -0.93 9.57
CA MET A 119 -20.34 -1.70 10.63
C MET A 119 -20.75 -1.17 12.00
N LYS A 120 -20.63 -2.00 13.02
CA LYS A 120 -20.89 -1.61 14.42
C LYS A 120 -19.77 -0.72 14.97
N GLU A 121 -18.54 -0.94 14.49
CA GLU A 121 -17.35 -0.19 14.90
C GLU A 121 -16.76 0.62 13.73
N GLU A 122 -16.22 1.80 14.07
CA GLU A 122 -15.43 2.59 13.16
C GLU A 122 -14.08 1.88 12.91
N ARG A 123 -13.67 1.74 11.63
CA ARG A 123 -12.42 1.05 11.28
C ARG A 123 -11.63 1.81 10.22
N MET A 124 -10.39 2.17 10.54
CA MET A 124 -9.40 2.64 9.57
C MET A 124 -8.41 1.50 9.28
N SER A 125 -8.04 1.31 8.03
CA SER A 125 -7.16 0.22 7.57
C SER A 125 -7.67 -1.20 7.91
N PRO A 126 -8.99 -1.50 7.82
CA PRO A 126 -9.43 -2.88 7.95
C PRO A 126 -8.98 -3.68 6.73
N VAL A 127 -8.89 -5.01 6.89
CA VAL A 127 -8.80 -5.93 5.77
C VAL A 127 -10.12 -6.65 5.56
N LEU A 128 -10.37 -7.10 4.32
CA LEU A 128 -11.61 -7.75 3.93
C LEU A 128 -11.34 -9.12 3.35
N PHE A 129 -12.21 -10.08 3.68
CA PHE A 129 -12.20 -11.42 3.10
C PHE A 129 -13.61 -11.84 2.70
N GLU A 130 -13.75 -12.45 1.54
CA GLU A 130 -15.00 -13.11 1.15
C GLU A 130 -15.03 -14.53 1.73
N LEU A 131 -16.07 -14.82 2.49
CA LEU A 131 -16.28 -16.14 3.07
C LEU A 131 -16.87 -17.11 2.02
N PRO A 132 -16.74 -18.44 2.21
CA PRO A 132 -17.26 -19.42 1.25
C PRO A 132 -18.76 -19.34 1.00
N ASP A 133 -19.52 -18.75 1.91
CA ASP A 133 -20.98 -18.53 1.78
C ASP A 133 -21.32 -17.21 1.04
N GLY A 134 -20.31 -16.46 0.57
CA GLY A 134 -20.45 -15.18 -0.10
C GLY A 134 -20.65 -13.98 0.82
N ASN A 135 -20.63 -14.18 2.14
CA ASN A 135 -20.59 -13.08 3.11
C ASN A 135 -19.20 -12.44 3.15
N VAL A 136 -19.08 -11.25 3.70
CA VAL A 136 -17.80 -10.54 3.79
C VAL A 136 -17.40 -10.33 5.24
N MET A 137 -16.23 -10.83 5.61
CA MET A 137 -15.62 -10.55 6.91
C MET A 137 -14.75 -9.31 6.83
N VAL A 138 -15.00 -8.36 7.74
CA VAL A 138 -14.17 -7.16 7.96
C VAL A 138 -13.34 -7.40 9.22
N VAL A 139 -12.01 -7.25 9.12
CA VAL A 139 -11.08 -7.71 10.15
C VAL A 139 -10.21 -6.55 10.63
N GLY A 140 -10.13 -6.36 11.95
CA GLY A 140 -9.19 -5.46 12.61
C GLY A 140 -9.27 -4.01 12.16
N GLY A 141 -8.10 -3.38 12.04
CA GLY A 141 -7.96 -1.97 11.76
C GLY A 141 -7.82 -1.14 13.04
N LEU A 142 -7.95 0.18 12.91
CA LEU A 142 -7.86 1.13 14.01
C LEU A 142 -9.24 1.70 14.33
N SER A 143 -9.63 1.68 15.60
CA SER A 143 -10.90 2.25 16.07
C SER A 143 -10.90 3.79 16.08
N GLY A 144 -12.07 4.40 16.22
CA GLY A 144 -12.21 5.84 16.45
C GLY A 144 -11.45 6.36 17.68
N ALA A 145 -11.24 5.51 18.67
CA ALA A 145 -10.40 5.81 19.84
C ALA A 145 -8.90 5.69 19.55
N ARG A 146 -8.51 5.22 18.36
CA ARG A 146 -7.16 4.93 17.90
C ARG A 146 -6.52 3.70 18.56
N ASP A 147 -7.36 2.74 18.89
CA ASP A 147 -6.93 1.44 19.40
C ASP A 147 -6.94 0.40 18.28
N PRO A 148 -5.90 -0.43 18.14
CA PRO A 148 -5.93 -1.58 17.26
C PRO A 148 -7.07 -2.53 17.65
N LEU A 149 -7.86 -2.96 16.67
CA LEU A 149 -9.04 -3.80 16.90
C LEU A 149 -8.68 -5.29 16.86
N ILE A 150 -9.22 -6.03 17.81
CA ILE A 150 -9.26 -7.49 17.85
C ILE A 150 -10.53 -8.04 17.18
N SER A 151 -11.54 -7.19 17.07
CA SER A 151 -12.85 -7.55 16.59
C SER A 151 -12.89 -7.76 15.09
N THR A 152 -13.80 -8.63 14.67
CA THR A 152 -14.22 -8.80 13.28
C THR A 152 -15.72 -8.59 13.17
N GLU A 153 -16.17 -8.25 11.96
CA GLU A 153 -17.59 -8.12 11.66
C GLU A 153 -17.90 -8.84 10.35
N ILE A 154 -19.09 -9.43 10.26
CA ILE A 154 -19.54 -10.14 9.06
C ILE A 154 -20.73 -9.40 8.47
N LEU A 155 -20.59 -9.00 7.21
CA LEU A 155 -21.68 -8.52 6.37
C LEU A 155 -22.40 -9.70 5.76
N ASP A 156 -23.67 -9.84 6.05
CA ASP A 156 -24.57 -10.72 5.28
C ASP A 156 -24.84 -10.05 3.92
N SER A 157 -24.31 -10.64 2.86
CA SER A 157 -24.36 -10.07 1.51
C SER A 157 -25.77 -10.02 0.91
N ASN A 158 -26.72 -10.79 1.47
CA ASN A 158 -28.12 -10.80 1.01
C ASN A 158 -28.95 -9.69 1.68
N THR A 159 -28.68 -9.40 2.94
CA THR A 159 -29.49 -8.47 3.74
C THR A 159 -28.83 -7.12 3.96
N GLY A 160 -27.53 -6.99 3.77
CA GLY A 160 -26.74 -5.80 4.08
C GLY A 160 -26.55 -5.56 5.60
N ILE A 161 -26.81 -6.55 6.43
CA ILE A 161 -26.78 -6.44 7.89
C ILE A 161 -25.43 -6.95 8.42
N PHE A 162 -24.83 -6.18 9.32
CA PHE A 162 -23.59 -6.56 10.01
C PHE A 162 -23.87 -7.24 11.36
N SER A 163 -23.15 -8.32 11.61
CA SER A 163 -23.03 -9.00 12.89
C SER A 163 -21.58 -9.06 13.34
N MET A 164 -21.34 -9.19 14.67
CA MET A 164 -20.00 -9.48 15.15
C MET A 164 -19.57 -10.85 14.67
N GLY A 165 -18.34 -10.92 14.17
CA GLY A 165 -17.67 -12.16 13.79
C GLY A 165 -16.80 -12.72 14.94
N PRO A 166 -16.09 -13.83 14.73
CA PRO A 166 -15.15 -14.38 15.69
C PRO A 166 -13.96 -13.43 15.89
N GLU A 167 -13.64 -13.14 17.14
CA GLU A 167 -12.48 -12.29 17.47
C GLU A 167 -11.16 -12.95 17.08
N MET A 168 -10.21 -12.15 16.61
CA MET A 168 -8.80 -12.56 16.49
C MET A 168 -8.22 -12.88 17.87
N VAL A 169 -7.07 -13.52 17.92
CA VAL A 169 -6.35 -13.75 19.19
C VAL A 169 -5.66 -12.47 19.63
N ARG A 170 -5.20 -11.66 18.68
CA ARG A 170 -4.58 -10.34 18.94
C ARG A 170 -5.20 -9.25 18.11
N SER A 171 -5.06 -8.01 18.56
CA SER A 171 -5.46 -6.83 17.78
C SER A 171 -4.47 -6.58 16.65
N HIS A 172 -4.97 -6.16 15.49
CA HIS A 172 -4.12 -5.82 14.34
C HIS A 172 -4.59 -4.53 13.65
N ASN A 173 -3.62 -3.65 13.34
CA ASN A 173 -3.81 -2.47 12.49
C ASN A 173 -2.59 -2.30 11.59
N GLU A 174 -2.76 -1.75 10.39
CA GLU A 174 -1.70 -1.61 9.37
C GLU A 174 -0.99 -2.95 9.06
N MET A 175 -1.72 -4.05 9.24
CA MET A 175 -1.32 -5.41 8.90
C MET A 175 -1.33 -5.62 7.38
N ALA A 176 -0.58 -6.61 6.93
CA ALA A 176 -0.83 -7.23 5.63
C ALA A 176 -1.79 -8.41 5.79
N SER A 177 -2.44 -8.81 4.69
CA SER A 177 -3.32 -9.96 4.67
C SER A 177 -3.25 -10.68 3.34
N VAL A 178 -3.45 -11.99 3.38
CA VAL A 178 -3.53 -12.85 2.18
C VAL A 178 -4.59 -13.94 2.38
N THR A 179 -5.16 -14.40 1.27
CA THR A 179 -5.91 -15.65 1.22
C THR A 179 -4.97 -16.75 0.76
N LEU A 180 -4.81 -17.79 1.58
CA LEU A 180 -3.98 -18.95 1.27
C LEU A 180 -4.63 -19.81 0.19
N ASN A 181 -3.86 -20.64 -0.51
CA ASN A 181 -4.34 -21.51 -1.58
C ASN A 181 -5.40 -22.54 -1.12
N ASP A 182 -5.47 -22.81 0.16
CA ASP A 182 -6.48 -23.70 0.78
C ASP A 182 -7.74 -22.96 1.25
N GLY A 183 -7.86 -21.67 0.98
CA GLY A 183 -9.00 -20.82 1.31
C GLY A 183 -9.01 -20.27 2.74
N ARG A 184 -7.99 -20.53 3.54
CA ARG A 184 -7.82 -19.87 4.84
C ARG A 184 -7.31 -18.44 4.67
N PHE A 185 -7.62 -17.55 5.62
CA PHE A 185 -7.20 -16.15 5.60
C PHE A 185 -6.11 -15.91 6.62
N MET A 186 -5.04 -15.23 6.20
CA MET A 186 -3.91 -14.92 7.08
C MET A 186 -3.78 -13.41 7.25
N VAL A 187 -3.61 -12.95 8.50
CA VAL A 187 -3.22 -11.58 8.87
C VAL A 187 -1.81 -11.59 9.44
N ILE A 188 -1.02 -10.56 9.12
CA ILE A 188 0.42 -10.59 9.29
C ILE A 188 0.90 -9.25 9.85
N GLY A 189 1.51 -9.25 11.04
CA GLY A 189 2.18 -8.11 11.64
C GLY A 189 1.28 -6.89 11.85
N GLY A 190 1.78 -5.71 11.49
CA GLY A 190 1.12 -4.43 11.73
C GLY A 190 1.46 -3.85 13.10
N SER A 191 0.47 -3.24 13.76
CA SER A 191 0.58 -2.77 15.14
C SER A 191 -0.49 -3.42 16.00
N SER A 192 -0.12 -3.74 17.24
CA SER A 192 -0.93 -4.44 18.23
C SER A 192 -0.63 -3.88 19.62
N TYR A 193 -1.44 -4.24 20.60
CA TYR A 193 -1.06 -4.08 22.01
C TYR A 193 0.07 -5.02 22.36
N ASP A 194 1.11 -4.48 22.98
CA ASP A 194 2.27 -5.23 23.44
C ASP A 194 2.23 -5.32 24.99
N GLU A 195 2.06 -6.55 25.50
CA GLU A 195 1.95 -6.83 26.94
C GLU A 195 3.27 -6.58 27.67
N ASP A 196 4.41 -6.81 27.01
CA ASP A 196 5.74 -6.65 27.59
C ASP A 196 6.05 -5.18 27.96
N ILE A 197 5.38 -4.23 27.30
CA ILE A 197 5.52 -2.80 27.56
C ILE A 197 4.26 -2.18 28.19
N GLY A 198 3.42 -3.00 28.85
CA GLY A 198 2.25 -2.54 29.58
C GLY A 198 1.07 -2.17 28.72
N PHE A 199 0.73 -2.99 27.72
CA PHE A 199 -0.39 -2.80 26.80
C PHE A 199 -0.32 -1.49 26.01
N GLN A 200 0.86 -1.05 25.62
CA GLN A 200 1.03 0.05 24.68
C GLN A 200 1.01 -0.46 23.24
N VAL A 201 0.55 0.38 22.33
CA VAL A 201 0.55 0.04 20.90
C VAL A 201 1.98 0.04 20.36
N ALA A 202 2.40 -1.09 19.83
CA ALA A 202 3.71 -1.29 19.23
C ALA A 202 3.61 -2.06 17.91
N LEU A 203 4.70 -2.08 17.13
CA LEU A 203 4.76 -2.95 15.95
C LEU A 203 4.73 -4.41 16.37
N SER A 204 4.02 -5.22 15.59
CA SER A 204 3.84 -6.65 15.81
C SER A 204 4.63 -7.48 14.80
N LYS A 205 5.03 -8.66 15.21
CA LYS A 205 5.52 -9.76 14.37
C LYS A 205 4.56 -10.95 14.35
N GLU A 206 3.48 -10.84 15.12
CA GLU A 206 2.52 -11.90 15.29
C GLU A 206 1.70 -12.12 14.02
N THR A 207 1.27 -13.33 13.81
CA THR A 207 0.52 -13.76 12.63
C THR A 207 -0.58 -14.73 13.04
N GLU A 208 -1.74 -14.59 12.40
CA GLU A 208 -2.90 -15.43 12.70
C GLU A 208 -3.56 -15.92 11.40
N ILE A 209 -4.13 -17.09 11.47
CA ILE A 209 -4.92 -17.68 10.39
C ILE A 209 -6.35 -17.89 10.83
N PHE A 210 -7.29 -17.41 10.02
CA PHE A 210 -8.70 -17.75 10.13
C PHE A 210 -9.01 -18.96 9.24
N ASN A 211 -9.65 -19.96 9.83
CA ASN A 211 -10.19 -21.10 9.09
C ASN A 211 -11.72 -20.92 8.94
N PRO A 212 -12.22 -20.66 7.72
CA PRO A 212 -13.65 -20.45 7.50
C PRO A 212 -14.50 -21.69 7.76
N GLU A 213 -13.94 -22.91 7.70
CA GLU A 213 -14.68 -24.15 7.99
C GLU A 213 -14.98 -24.29 9.49
N SER A 214 -14.01 -23.99 10.35
CA SER A 214 -14.18 -24.03 11.81
C SER A 214 -14.73 -22.73 12.38
N GLY A 215 -14.64 -21.61 11.64
CA GLY A 215 -15.01 -20.28 12.10
C GLY A 215 -14.09 -19.73 13.18
N THR A 216 -12.82 -20.14 13.23
CA THR A 216 -11.88 -19.79 14.31
C THR A 216 -10.58 -19.17 13.81
N TRP A 217 -10.05 -18.22 14.60
CA TRP A 217 -8.69 -17.69 14.47
C TRP A 217 -7.71 -18.53 15.28
N THR A 218 -6.51 -18.69 14.77
CA THR A 218 -5.41 -19.41 15.43
C THR A 218 -4.10 -18.67 15.18
N GLU A 219 -3.34 -18.43 16.25
CA GLU A 219 -1.97 -17.93 16.11
C GLU A 219 -1.10 -18.96 15.37
N THR A 220 -0.21 -18.46 14.54
CA THR A 220 0.82 -19.26 13.85
C THR A 220 2.20 -18.84 14.32
N ALA A 221 3.24 -19.51 13.86
CA ALA A 221 4.61 -19.09 14.14
C ALA A 221 4.79 -17.61 13.79
N PRO A 222 5.33 -16.77 14.69
CA PRO A 222 5.53 -15.36 14.42
C PRO A 222 6.71 -15.11 13.47
N MET A 223 6.69 -14.00 12.74
CA MET A 223 7.86 -13.50 12.01
C MET A 223 9.06 -13.28 12.93
N SER A 224 10.25 -13.19 12.38
CA SER A 224 11.46 -12.85 13.13
C SER A 224 11.50 -11.35 13.48
N GLU A 225 11.02 -10.48 12.59
CA GLU A 225 11.03 -9.02 12.75
C GLU A 225 9.63 -8.42 12.86
N LYS A 226 9.47 -7.50 13.81
CA LYS A 226 8.27 -6.66 13.93
C LYS A 226 8.19 -5.72 12.72
N ARG A 227 7.02 -5.68 12.04
CA ARG A 227 6.84 -4.84 10.84
C ARG A 227 5.40 -4.37 10.63
N ALA A 228 5.25 -3.12 10.15
CA ALA A 228 3.98 -2.57 9.67
C ALA A 228 4.16 -1.86 8.33
N ASN A 229 3.07 -1.65 7.59
CA ASN A 229 3.09 -1.08 6.23
C ASN A 229 4.08 -1.81 5.30
N HIS A 230 4.18 -3.12 5.48
CA HIS A 230 4.88 -4.07 4.63
C HIS A 230 3.91 -4.64 3.59
N SER A 231 4.44 -5.31 2.59
CA SER A 231 3.63 -6.05 1.62
C SER A 231 3.69 -7.55 1.92
N ALA A 232 2.59 -8.26 1.62
CA ALA A 232 2.55 -9.72 1.68
C ALA A 232 1.85 -10.27 0.43
N LEU A 233 2.35 -11.39 -0.08
CA LEU A 233 1.83 -12.06 -1.29
C LEU A 233 1.91 -13.57 -1.11
N VAL A 234 1.01 -14.31 -1.76
CA VAL A 234 1.09 -15.78 -1.87
C VAL A 234 1.83 -16.11 -3.16
N LEU A 235 2.95 -16.83 -3.05
CA LEU A 235 3.74 -17.29 -4.18
C LEU A 235 3.09 -18.49 -4.85
N ASP A 236 3.51 -18.83 -6.07
CA ASP A 236 2.96 -19.94 -6.86
C ASP A 236 3.09 -21.30 -6.15
N ASP A 237 4.13 -21.48 -5.30
CA ASP A 237 4.33 -22.68 -4.46
C ASP A 237 3.47 -22.71 -3.19
N GLY A 238 2.61 -21.71 -3.00
CA GLY A 238 1.70 -21.57 -1.86
C GLY A 238 2.33 -20.97 -0.60
N LYS A 239 3.62 -20.63 -0.62
CA LYS A 239 4.25 -19.91 0.50
C LYS A 239 3.85 -18.44 0.49
N VAL A 240 3.95 -17.80 1.65
CA VAL A 240 3.67 -16.36 1.80
C VAL A 240 4.98 -15.61 1.93
N ILE A 241 5.23 -14.66 1.03
CA ILE A 241 6.37 -13.75 1.13
C ILE A 241 5.92 -12.43 1.78
N VAL A 242 6.70 -11.96 2.74
CA VAL A 242 6.54 -10.66 3.41
C VAL A 242 7.75 -9.79 3.12
N ILE A 243 7.52 -8.57 2.66
CA ILE A 243 8.57 -7.72 2.09
C ILE A 243 8.64 -6.39 2.83
N GLY A 244 9.81 -6.03 3.36
CA GLY A 244 10.10 -4.72 3.94
C GLY A 244 9.23 -4.36 5.14
N GLY A 245 8.84 -3.10 5.21
CA GLY A 245 8.04 -2.54 6.30
C GLY A 245 8.82 -1.56 7.17
N GLY A 246 8.08 -0.84 8.01
CA GLY A 246 8.65 0.02 9.05
C GLY A 246 9.00 -0.79 10.29
N LYS A 247 9.98 -0.31 11.05
CA LYS A 247 10.27 -0.78 12.40
C LYS A 247 10.31 0.40 13.38
N THR A 248 10.22 0.11 14.67
CA THR A 248 10.08 1.14 15.72
C THR A 248 11.27 2.10 15.73
N ASP A 249 12.48 1.55 15.63
CA ASP A 249 13.72 2.31 15.68
C ASP A 249 14.65 1.90 14.54
N GLY A 250 15.09 2.87 13.76
CA GLY A 250 16.08 2.66 12.71
C GLY A 250 15.52 2.74 11.29
N PRO A 251 16.34 2.35 10.30
CA PRO A 251 15.96 2.40 8.89
C PRO A 251 14.85 1.40 8.58
N TYR A 252 14.12 1.62 7.49
CA TYR A 252 13.13 0.67 6.98
C TYR A 252 13.78 -0.69 6.67
N LEU A 253 12.98 -1.75 6.79
CA LEU A 253 13.46 -3.11 6.60
C LEU A 253 13.83 -3.38 5.13
N LYS A 254 14.98 -4.02 4.95
CA LYS A 254 15.40 -4.63 3.67
C LYS A 254 15.02 -6.09 3.58
N SER A 255 14.78 -6.69 4.75
CA SER A 255 14.54 -8.11 4.89
C SER A 255 13.20 -8.50 4.25
N ILE A 256 13.20 -9.72 3.72
CA ILE A 256 12.00 -10.46 3.41
C ILE A 256 11.94 -11.68 4.30
N GLU A 257 10.74 -12.12 4.64
CA GLU A 257 10.52 -13.38 5.33
C GLU A 257 9.50 -14.21 4.54
N ILE A 258 9.72 -15.50 4.48
CA ILE A 258 8.90 -16.44 3.72
C ILE A 258 8.30 -17.45 4.70
N TYR A 259 6.98 -17.52 4.75
CA TYR A 259 6.20 -18.44 5.55
C TYR A 259 5.82 -19.68 4.75
N ASP A 260 6.03 -20.85 5.31
CA ASP A 260 5.54 -22.11 4.76
C ASP A 260 4.33 -22.60 5.57
N PRO A 261 3.11 -22.55 5.01
CA PRO A 261 1.90 -22.95 5.73
C PRO A 261 1.82 -24.44 6.03
N ASN A 262 2.64 -25.30 5.40
CA ASN A 262 2.67 -26.72 5.64
C ASN A 262 3.48 -27.08 6.89
N THR A 263 4.47 -26.26 7.24
CA THR A 263 5.39 -26.51 8.37
C THR A 263 5.21 -25.52 9.50
N ASP A 264 4.39 -24.50 9.32
CA ASP A 264 4.21 -23.37 10.25
C ASP A 264 5.56 -22.73 10.63
N THR A 265 6.37 -22.38 9.64
CA THR A 265 7.70 -21.81 9.88
C THR A 265 7.99 -20.62 8.98
N TRP A 266 8.75 -19.65 9.51
CA TRP A 266 9.30 -18.53 8.78
C TRP A 266 10.80 -18.71 8.51
N LYS A 267 11.28 -18.26 7.37
CA LYS A 267 12.69 -18.13 7.03
C LYS A 267 12.97 -16.82 6.37
N PHE A 268 14.15 -16.25 6.59
CA PHE A 268 14.61 -15.11 5.78
C PHE A 268 14.91 -15.56 4.36
N GLY A 269 14.58 -14.69 3.39
CA GLY A 269 15.10 -14.74 2.04
C GLY A 269 16.21 -13.68 1.84
N ALA A 270 16.70 -13.55 0.61
CA ALA A 270 17.69 -12.54 0.25
C ALA A 270 17.18 -11.13 0.51
N GLU A 271 18.04 -10.24 1.03
CA GLU A 271 17.67 -8.85 1.31
C GLU A 271 17.58 -8.00 0.05
N MET A 272 16.63 -7.06 0.01
CA MET A 272 16.59 -5.96 -0.95
C MET A 272 17.83 -5.06 -0.83
N THR A 273 18.17 -4.32 -1.88
CA THR A 273 19.26 -3.32 -1.82
C THR A 273 18.92 -2.16 -0.91
N LYS A 274 17.64 -1.78 -0.81
CA LYS A 274 17.14 -0.68 0.01
C LYS A 274 15.97 -1.12 0.89
N GLY A 275 15.98 -0.64 2.15
CA GLY A 275 14.84 -0.79 3.04
C GLY A 275 13.65 0.04 2.56
N ARG A 276 12.44 -0.54 2.63
CA ARG A 276 11.22 0.05 2.07
C ARG A 276 10.04 -0.05 3.02
N VAL A 277 9.23 1.02 3.06
CA VAL A 277 7.92 1.07 3.72
C VAL A 277 6.94 1.83 2.82
N ALA A 278 5.68 1.46 2.81
CA ALA A 278 4.67 2.04 1.92
C ALA A 278 5.09 1.95 0.42
N HIS A 279 5.75 0.87 0.07
CA HIS A 279 6.04 0.41 -1.29
C HIS A 279 4.90 -0.48 -1.79
N THR A 280 4.93 -0.82 -3.06
CA THR A 280 4.06 -1.87 -3.61
C THR A 280 4.89 -3.10 -3.96
N ALA A 281 4.27 -4.28 -3.85
CA ALA A 281 4.78 -5.54 -4.35
C ALA A 281 3.72 -6.18 -5.24
N THR A 282 4.12 -6.66 -6.42
CA THR A 282 3.21 -7.21 -7.44
C THR A 282 3.81 -8.48 -8.01
N ILE A 283 3.06 -9.60 -8.00
CA ILE A 283 3.47 -10.83 -8.68
C ILE A 283 3.34 -10.60 -10.19
N LEU A 284 4.42 -10.86 -10.91
CA LEU A 284 4.50 -10.79 -12.36
C LEU A 284 3.97 -12.08 -12.99
N SER A 285 3.71 -12.05 -14.30
CA SER A 285 3.18 -13.21 -15.04
C SER A 285 4.14 -14.44 -15.06
N ASP A 286 5.42 -14.24 -14.72
CA ASP A 286 6.43 -15.30 -14.60
C ASP A 286 6.66 -15.78 -13.15
N GLY A 287 5.80 -15.38 -12.21
CA GLY A 287 5.88 -15.76 -10.80
C GLY A 287 6.87 -14.93 -9.96
N LYS A 288 7.67 -14.06 -10.59
CA LYS A 288 8.56 -13.14 -9.88
C LYS A 288 7.78 -11.99 -9.21
N VAL A 289 8.42 -11.30 -8.27
CA VAL A 289 7.80 -10.22 -7.51
C VAL A 289 8.49 -8.89 -7.80
N LEU A 290 7.76 -7.97 -8.43
CA LEU A 290 8.19 -6.59 -8.63
C LEU A 290 7.92 -5.78 -7.35
N VAL A 291 8.95 -5.08 -6.85
CA VAL A 291 8.84 -4.17 -5.70
C VAL A 291 9.20 -2.76 -6.14
N VAL A 292 8.28 -1.81 -5.93
CA VAL A 292 8.41 -0.44 -6.45
C VAL A 292 8.38 0.58 -5.32
N GLY A 293 9.31 1.53 -5.35
CA GLY A 293 9.27 2.74 -4.55
C GLY A 293 9.35 2.50 -3.03
N GLY A 294 8.61 3.29 -2.30
CA GLY A 294 8.61 3.39 -0.85
C GLY A 294 8.91 4.81 -0.37
N LYS A 295 8.76 5.08 0.93
CA LYS A 295 9.10 6.38 1.52
C LYS A 295 10.61 6.66 1.41
N GLY A 296 11.01 7.93 1.46
CA GLY A 296 12.42 8.34 1.43
C GLY A 296 12.95 8.73 0.05
N LYS A 297 12.08 9.20 -0.84
CA LYS A 297 12.42 9.63 -2.22
C LYS A 297 13.00 8.49 -3.08
N LEU A 298 12.48 7.30 -2.90
CA LEU A 298 12.95 6.11 -3.59
C LEU A 298 12.29 5.99 -4.96
N THR A 299 13.10 5.96 -6.02
CA THR A 299 12.69 5.71 -7.42
C THR A 299 12.97 4.26 -7.84
N LEU A 300 13.92 3.61 -7.18
CA LEU A 300 14.42 2.29 -7.51
C LEU A 300 13.33 1.22 -7.43
N ALA A 301 13.23 0.40 -8.46
CA ALA A 301 12.47 -0.84 -8.48
C ALA A 301 13.41 -2.06 -8.48
N GLU A 302 12.94 -3.14 -7.88
CA GLU A 302 13.67 -4.41 -7.79
C GLU A 302 12.71 -5.57 -8.07
N VAL A 303 13.20 -6.61 -8.74
CA VAL A 303 12.47 -7.86 -8.98
C VAL A 303 13.11 -8.98 -8.18
N TYR A 304 12.31 -9.65 -7.37
CA TYR A 304 12.68 -10.86 -6.64
C TYR A 304 12.30 -12.10 -7.43
N ASP A 305 13.23 -13.02 -7.53
CA ASP A 305 13.01 -14.34 -8.11
C ASP A 305 12.95 -15.38 -6.97
N PRO A 306 11.76 -15.94 -6.68
CA PRO A 306 11.59 -16.87 -5.57
C PRO A 306 12.28 -18.23 -5.78
N ASP A 307 12.52 -18.64 -7.03
CA ASP A 307 13.17 -19.91 -7.36
C ASP A 307 14.67 -19.89 -7.04
N THR A 308 15.30 -18.72 -7.22
CA THR A 308 16.74 -18.54 -7.02
C THR A 308 17.09 -17.82 -5.73
N ASP A 309 16.09 -17.25 -5.03
CA ASP A 309 16.24 -16.37 -3.86
C ASP A 309 17.20 -15.20 -4.17
N THR A 310 16.96 -14.49 -5.28
CA THR A 310 17.80 -13.37 -5.72
C THR A 310 17.01 -12.15 -6.12
N TRP A 311 17.64 -10.96 -6.02
CA TRP A 311 17.11 -9.69 -6.47
C TRP A 311 17.82 -9.18 -7.71
N THR A 312 17.06 -8.64 -8.66
CA THR A 312 17.55 -7.95 -9.86
C THR A 312 17.04 -6.52 -9.85
N LEU A 313 17.90 -5.55 -10.18
CA LEU A 313 17.49 -4.17 -10.36
C LEU A 313 16.56 -4.05 -11.58
N ALA A 314 15.42 -3.41 -11.39
CA ALA A 314 14.35 -3.23 -12.37
C ALA A 314 14.18 -1.76 -12.80
N GLY A 315 15.29 -1.03 -12.91
CA GLY A 315 15.27 0.37 -13.29
C GLY A 315 14.71 1.29 -12.20
N GLU A 316 14.32 2.48 -12.62
CA GLU A 316 13.80 3.52 -11.74
C GLU A 316 12.51 4.13 -12.33
N THR A 317 11.54 4.40 -11.46
CA THR A 317 10.39 5.21 -11.81
C THR A 317 10.81 6.67 -12.07
N ASN A 318 10.11 7.38 -12.94
CA ASN A 318 10.40 8.78 -13.25
C ASN A 318 10.27 9.72 -12.05
N LYS A 319 9.41 9.37 -11.10
CA LYS A 319 9.21 10.07 -9.83
C LYS A 319 9.36 9.12 -8.66
N SER A 320 9.94 9.61 -7.56
CA SER A 320 9.91 8.83 -6.31
C SER A 320 8.47 8.62 -5.84
N ARG A 321 8.12 7.38 -5.53
CA ARG A 321 6.77 6.99 -5.15
C ARG A 321 6.75 6.24 -3.83
N GLY A 322 5.97 6.71 -2.88
CA GLY A 322 5.54 5.99 -1.69
C GLY A 322 4.06 6.20 -1.51
N ASP A 323 3.36 5.31 -0.83
CA ASP A 323 1.89 5.39 -0.71
C ASP A 323 1.20 5.51 -2.10
N HIS A 324 1.72 4.82 -3.11
CA HIS A 324 1.18 4.73 -4.47
C HIS A 324 0.42 3.41 -4.64
N ALA A 325 -0.19 3.21 -5.79
CA ALA A 325 -0.79 1.95 -6.18
C ALA A 325 -0.06 1.32 -7.36
N ALA A 326 -0.06 -0.02 -7.42
CA ALA A 326 0.44 -0.81 -8.54
C ALA A 326 -0.53 -1.94 -8.86
N LEU A 327 -0.63 -2.30 -10.15
CA LEU A 327 -1.52 -3.35 -10.63
C LEU A 327 -0.93 -4.03 -11.86
N LEU A 328 -0.89 -5.36 -11.88
CA LEU A 328 -0.57 -6.14 -13.07
C LEU A 328 -1.73 -6.04 -14.08
N LEU A 329 -1.41 -5.64 -15.31
CA LEU A 329 -2.35 -5.53 -16.43
C LEU A 329 -2.44 -6.85 -17.20
N ALA A 330 -3.41 -6.93 -18.13
CA ALA A 330 -3.66 -8.13 -18.92
C ALA A 330 -2.50 -8.49 -19.87
N ASP A 331 -1.77 -7.49 -20.32
CA ASP A 331 -0.61 -7.66 -21.21
C ASP A 331 0.67 -8.06 -20.46
N GLY A 332 0.61 -8.17 -19.13
CA GLY A 332 1.76 -8.52 -18.27
C GLY A 332 2.61 -7.32 -17.84
N SER A 333 2.26 -6.10 -18.26
CA SER A 333 2.88 -4.88 -17.75
C SER A 333 2.33 -4.53 -16.35
N VAL A 334 3.03 -3.71 -15.57
CA VAL A 334 2.55 -3.24 -14.27
C VAL A 334 2.30 -1.74 -14.32
N LEU A 335 1.03 -1.36 -14.12
CA LEU A 335 0.63 0.04 -13.97
C LEU A 335 0.99 0.53 -12.56
N VAL A 336 1.68 1.67 -12.49
CA VAL A 336 2.01 2.35 -11.23
C VAL A 336 1.49 3.79 -11.28
N THR A 337 0.72 4.19 -10.27
CA THR A 337 0.06 5.51 -10.29
C THR A 337 -0.11 6.11 -8.90
N GLY A 338 -0.23 7.44 -8.81
CA GLY A 338 -0.37 8.16 -7.56
C GLY A 338 0.90 8.16 -6.70
N GLY A 339 0.74 8.48 -5.43
CA GLY A 339 1.81 8.48 -4.43
C GLY A 339 2.05 9.84 -3.79
N ILE A 340 3.03 9.88 -2.87
CA ILE A 340 3.42 11.08 -2.12
C ILE A 340 3.76 12.20 -3.09
N GLY A 341 3.24 13.40 -2.83
CA GLY A 341 3.34 14.55 -3.72
C GLY A 341 2.11 14.75 -4.60
N TYR A 342 1.06 13.94 -4.40
CA TYR A 342 -0.18 13.99 -5.20
C TYR A 342 0.10 13.80 -6.68
N LEU A 343 0.88 12.77 -7.00
CA LEU A 343 1.30 12.50 -8.37
C LEU A 343 0.10 12.14 -9.25
N THR A 344 0.10 12.68 -10.45
CA THR A 344 -0.86 12.37 -11.52
C THR A 344 -0.28 11.39 -12.52
N GLU A 345 1.02 11.44 -12.78
CA GLU A 345 1.66 10.59 -13.78
C GLU A 345 1.46 9.11 -13.50
N ALA A 346 1.04 8.40 -14.53
CA ALA A 346 0.97 6.95 -14.58
C ALA A 346 2.15 6.40 -15.38
N GLU A 347 2.80 5.38 -14.85
CA GLU A 347 3.94 4.71 -15.45
C GLU A 347 3.62 3.23 -15.65
N LEU A 348 4.11 2.64 -16.74
CA LEU A 348 4.10 1.21 -16.97
C LEU A 348 5.51 0.65 -16.82
N PHE A 349 5.59 -0.49 -16.15
CA PHE A 349 6.77 -1.33 -16.11
C PHE A 349 6.60 -2.50 -17.10
N ASP A 350 7.52 -2.65 -18.02
CA ASP A 350 7.64 -3.80 -18.89
C ASP A 350 8.59 -4.81 -18.27
N SER A 351 8.05 -5.97 -17.86
CA SER A 351 8.80 -7.03 -17.20
C SER A 351 9.78 -7.75 -18.12
N SER A 352 9.58 -7.69 -19.43
CA SER A 352 10.43 -8.34 -20.41
C SER A 352 11.72 -7.57 -20.68
N THR A 353 11.66 -6.25 -20.62
CA THR A 353 12.78 -5.32 -20.87
C THR A 353 13.33 -4.67 -19.60
N LEU A 354 12.62 -4.80 -18.47
CA LEU A 354 12.89 -4.12 -17.19
C LEU A 354 12.92 -2.58 -17.33
N THR A 355 12.08 -2.04 -18.21
CA THR A 355 12.02 -0.60 -18.50
C THR A 355 10.73 0.05 -18.02
N TRP A 356 10.79 1.36 -17.84
CA TRP A 356 9.69 2.20 -17.40
C TRP A 356 9.30 3.22 -18.47
N ALA A 357 8.01 3.44 -18.66
CA ALA A 357 7.47 4.45 -19.56
C ALA A 357 6.35 5.23 -18.90
N ILE A 358 6.36 6.58 -19.06
CA ILE A 358 5.19 7.40 -18.72
C ILE A 358 4.14 7.17 -19.81
N VAL A 359 2.93 6.79 -19.39
CA VAL A 359 1.86 6.41 -20.31
C VAL A 359 0.63 7.30 -20.23
N GLY A 360 0.57 8.20 -19.28
CA GLY A 360 -0.55 9.11 -19.11
C GLY A 360 -0.59 9.79 -17.76
N SER A 361 -1.70 10.43 -17.45
CA SER A 361 -1.90 11.10 -16.16
C SER A 361 -3.34 10.98 -15.68
N LEU A 362 -3.50 10.77 -14.38
CA LEU A 362 -4.78 10.91 -13.70
C LEU A 362 -5.28 12.35 -13.80
N ASN A 363 -6.59 12.55 -13.82
CA ASN A 363 -7.21 13.87 -13.70
C ASN A 363 -6.97 14.50 -12.31
N THR A 364 -6.87 13.65 -11.27
CA THR A 364 -6.64 14.09 -9.89
C THR A 364 -5.48 13.34 -9.28
N GLY A 365 -4.42 14.07 -8.90
CA GLY A 365 -3.28 13.49 -8.19
C GLY A 365 -3.68 13.03 -6.77
N ARG A 366 -3.19 11.85 -6.36
CA ARG A 366 -3.64 11.21 -5.13
C ARG A 366 -2.57 10.40 -4.42
N ILE A 367 -2.61 10.44 -3.10
CA ILE A 367 -1.82 9.60 -2.18
C ILE A 367 -2.72 8.46 -1.73
N ARG A 368 -2.19 7.24 -1.62
CA ARG A 368 -2.90 6.02 -1.23
C ARG A 368 -4.18 5.77 -2.04
N PRO A 369 -4.14 5.86 -3.38
CA PRO A 369 -5.27 5.37 -4.15
C PRO A 369 -5.44 3.88 -3.91
N ALA A 370 -6.68 3.41 -3.99
CA ALA A 370 -6.95 2.00 -4.24
C ALA A 370 -6.98 1.77 -5.75
N VAL A 371 -6.47 0.62 -6.20
CA VAL A 371 -6.50 0.21 -7.60
C VAL A 371 -7.00 -1.22 -7.71
N THR A 372 -7.83 -1.49 -8.70
CA THR A 372 -8.29 -2.84 -9.00
C THR A 372 -8.69 -2.97 -10.46
N ARG A 373 -8.67 -4.21 -10.96
CA ARG A 373 -9.12 -4.56 -12.31
C ARG A 373 -10.44 -5.30 -12.21
N LEU A 374 -11.41 -4.88 -13.00
CA LEU A 374 -12.69 -5.55 -13.17
C LEU A 374 -12.58 -6.70 -14.17
N SER A 375 -13.52 -7.62 -14.12
CA SER A 375 -13.59 -8.78 -15.04
C SER A 375 -13.77 -8.38 -16.50
N ASP A 376 -14.27 -7.18 -16.78
CA ASP A 376 -14.44 -6.64 -18.13
C ASP A 376 -13.21 -5.89 -18.67
N GLY A 377 -12.09 -5.92 -17.92
CA GLY A 377 -10.82 -5.30 -18.27
C GLY A 377 -10.68 -3.82 -17.84
N ARG A 378 -11.72 -3.21 -17.29
CA ARG A 378 -11.57 -1.84 -16.74
C ARG A 378 -10.70 -1.86 -15.49
N VAL A 379 -9.80 -0.88 -15.41
CA VAL A 379 -9.00 -0.61 -14.21
C VAL A 379 -9.58 0.61 -13.51
N LEU A 380 -9.92 0.47 -12.25
CA LEU A 380 -10.42 1.54 -11.41
C LEU A 380 -9.32 2.05 -10.48
N ILE A 381 -9.09 3.35 -10.49
CA ILE A 381 -8.21 4.07 -9.55
C ILE A 381 -9.09 4.98 -8.71
N MET A 382 -9.16 4.72 -7.41
CA MET A 382 -10.21 5.33 -6.60
C MET A 382 -9.71 5.87 -5.27
N ALA A 383 -10.46 6.84 -4.74
CA ALA A 383 -10.32 7.37 -3.39
C ALA A 383 -8.90 7.88 -3.05
N GLY A 384 -8.48 7.79 -1.79
CA GLY A 384 -7.20 8.30 -1.32
C GLY A 384 -7.26 9.77 -0.94
N VAL A 385 -6.10 10.43 -0.88
CA VAL A 385 -5.96 11.82 -0.49
C VAL A 385 -5.45 12.65 -1.66
N GLY A 386 -6.23 13.62 -2.10
CA GLY A 386 -5.84 14.66 -3.06
C GLY A 386 -5.27 15.90 -2.36
N LYS A 387 -4.83 16.87 -3.16
CA LYS A 387 -4.26 18.14 -2.65
C LYS A 387 -5.25 18.89 -1.74
N ASP A 388 -6.54 18.85 -2.06
CA ASP A 388 -7.60 19.58 -1.37
C ASP A 388 -8.33 18.72 -0.31
N GLY A 389 -7.87 17.50 -0.04
CA GLY A 389 -8.44 16.60 0.95
C GLY A 389 -8.73 15.21 0.41
N MET A 390 -9.54 14.46 1.17
CA MET A 390 -9.89 13.09 0.79
C MET A 390 -10.82 13.04 -0.40
N LEU A 391 -10.68 11.99 -1.18
CA LEU A 391 -11.37 11.80 -2.45
C LEU A 391 -12.44 10.70 -2.33
N ALA A 392 -13.56 10.92 -3.04
CA ALA A 392 -14.52 9.89 -3.40
C ALA A 392 -14.42 9.56 -4.91
N SER A 393 -13.62 10.34 -5.65
CA SER A 393 -13.52 10.22 -7.10
C SER A 393 -12.90 8.89 -7.52
N VAL A 394 -13.40 8.38 -8.62
CA VAL A 394 -12.92 7.20 -9.32
C VAL A 394 -12.48 7.62 -10.73
N GLU A 395 -11.36 7.11 -11.15
CA GLU A 395 -10.89 7.23 -12.53
C GLU A 395 -10.79 5.85 -13.15
N VAL A 396 -11.12 5.76 -14.42
CA VAL A 396 -11.23 4.50 -15.15
C VAL A 396 -10.25 4.50 -16.30
N TYR A 397 -9.49 3.44 -16.41
CA TYR A 397 -8.68 3.12 -17.57
C TYR A 397 -9.17 1.79 -18.15
N LYS A 398 -9.15 1.64 -19.47
CA LYS A 398 -9.40 0.34 -20.13
C LYS A 398 -8.06 -0.31 -20.45
N ASP A 399 -7.88 -1.49 -19.85
CA ASP A 399 -6.74 -2.38 -20.10
C ASP A 399 -6.91 -3.16 -21.42
#